data_b2f810ae965684bfab2a346509950b66
#
_entry.id   b2f810ae965684bfab2a346509950b66
#
_cell.length_a   1.000
_cell.length_b   1.000
_cell.length_c   1.000
_cell.angle_alpha   90.00
_cell.angle_beta   90.00
_cell.angle_gamma   90.00
#
_symmetry.space_group_name_H-M   'P 1'
#
loop_
_entity.id
_entity.type
_entity.pdbx_description
1 polymer ?
#
loop_
_entity_poly.entity_id
_entity_poly.type
_entity_poly.pdbx_seq_one_letter_code
_entity_poly.pdbx_strand_id
1 'polypeptide(L)'
;MKKIGLLFIGLCISVSAMGQSKSSEAKKLLDEVSSKMGAYKNMVIGFNSSLVNKAAGITNDPPIRGEITLSGEKYNLDYLGNTFIFDGKKLVVINQDEKEVTITNGNIEEEDGFIYPSKLLTFYKEGYNYTMGALKNSNGRNVQYINLTPIDSNSDIVKVQLGIDAKTKHIYKLTQIGSNGAETTFTITKFKSNQPISEKLFSFDRTKYTKQGYYID
;
A
#
# COMPACT_ATOMS: atom_id res chain seq x y z
N MET A 1 25.46 54.64 0.41
CA MET A 1 24.35 53.73 0.75
C MET A 1 24.00 52.83 -0.42
N LYS A 2 24.79 51.83 -0.76
CA LYS A 2 24.51 50.88 -1.85
C LYS A 2 25.35 49.61 -1.66
N LYS A 3 25.13 48.81 -0.59
CA LYS A 3 25.78 47.49 -0.43
C LYS A 3 24.98 46.48 0.43
N ILE A 4 23.68 46.69 0.70
CA ILE A 4 22.89 45.79 1.56
C ILE A 4 21.93 44.87 0.74
N GLY A 5 21.73 45.15 -0.55
CA GLY A 5 20.75 44.41 -1.37
C GLY A 5 21.18 43.04 -1.93
N LEU A 6 22.47 42.66 -1.85
CA LEU A 6 22.97 41.46 -2.52
C LEU A 6 23.06 40.22 -1.60
N LEU A 7 22.91 40.37 -0.29
CA LEU A 7 23.10 39.23 0.65
C LEU A 7 21.80 38.41 0.87
N PHE A 8 20.63 38.96 0.52
CA PHE A 8 19.34 38.26 0.74
C PHE A 8 18.92 37.32 -0.36
N ILE A 9 19.48 37.46 -1.59
CA ILE A 9 19.12 36.61 -2.72
C ILE A 9 19.84 35.25 -2.65
N GLY A 10 21.02 35.17 -2.03
CA GLY A 10 21.79 33.92 -1.92
C GLY A 10 21.21 32.90 -0.95
N LEU A 11 20.37 33.28 0.03
CA LEU A 11 19.85 32.40 1.05
C LEU A 11 18.59 31.62 0.58
N CYS A 12 17.81 32.18 -0.36
CA CYS A 12 16.62 31.53 -0.88
C CYS A 12 16.93 30.37 -1.88
N ILE A 13 18.09 30.40 -2.55
CA ILE A 13 18.45 29.40 -3.56
C ILE A 13 18.91 28.08 -2.92
N SER A 14 19.54 28.13 -1.74
CA SER A 14 20.06 26.94 -1.06
C SER A 14 18.96 26.03 -0.48
N VAL A 15 17.81 26.59 -0.07
CA VAL A 15 16.68 25.80 0.47
C VAL A 15 15.96 25.04 -0.62
N SER A 16 15.83 25.61 -1.81
CA SER A 16 15.19 24.95 -2.96
C SER A 16 16.00 23.76 -3.49
N ALA A 17 17.33 23.85 -3.47
CA ALA A 17 18.20 22.75 -3.92
C ALA A 17 18.14 21.52 -2.98
N MET A 18 18.00 21.71 -1.67
CA MET A 18 17.86 20.61 -0.72
C MET A 18 16.51 19.88 -0.83
N GLY A 19 15.44 20.58 -1.17
CA GLY A 19 14.11 19.99 -1.38
C GLY A 19 14.07 19.11 -2.65
N GLN A 20 14.64 19.58 -3.75
CA GLN A 20 14.72 18.83 -5.00
C GLN A 20 15.59 17.58 -4.88
N SER A 21 16.71 17.63 -4.15
CA SER A 21 17.55 16.47 -3.87
C SER A 21 16.77 15.38 -3.14
N LYS A 22 16.06 15.70 -2.05
CA LYS A 22 15.27 14.75 -1.27
C LYS A 22 14.10 14.11 -2.05
N SER A 23 13.48 14.84 -2.96
CA SER A 23 12.43 14.31 -3.84
C SER A 23 13.01 13.36 -4.88
N SER A 24 14.15 13.72 -5.49
CA SER A 24 14.85 12.88 -6.48
C SER A 24 15.35 11.56 -5.86
N GLU A 25 15.92 11.60 -4.65
CA GLU A 25 16.37 10.42 -3.92
C GLU A 25 15.19 9.51 -3.56
N ALA A 26 14.05 10.09 -3.13
CA ALA A 26 12.84 9.34 -2.84
C ALA A 26 12.32 8.63 -4.08
N LYS A 27 12.25 9.35 -5.23
CA LYS A 27 11.84 8.76 -6.50
C LYS A 27 12.74 7.59 -6.88
N LYS A 28 14.06 7.77 -6.84
CA LYS A 28 15.01 6.70 -7.16
C LYS A 28 14.78 5.44 -6.32
N LEU A 29 14.57 5.60 -5.00
CA LEU A 29 14.31 4.48 -4.11
C LEU A 29 12.98 3.79 -4.42
N LEU A 30 11.93 4.55 -4.71
CA LEU A 30 10.63 4.00 -5.11
C LEU A 30 10.71 3.22 -6.43
N ASP A 31 11.41 3.75 -7.42
CA ASP A 31 11.62 3.09 -8.71
C ASP A 31 12.44 1.79 -8.55
N GLU A 32 13.43 1.79 -7.66
CA GLU A 32 14.22 0.61 -7.29
C GLU A 32 13.36 -0.50 -6.66
N VAL A 33 12.47 -0.13 -5.71
CA VAL A 33 11.50 -1.03 -5.07
C VAL A 33 10.51 -1.58 -6.10
N SER A 34 9.90 -0.71 -6.90
CA SER A 34 8.94 -1.10 -7.94
C SER A 34 9.56 -2.07 -8.95
N SER A 35 10.76 -1.74 -9.45
CA SER A 35 11.48 -2.60 -10.39
C SER A 35 11.81 -3.97 -9.79
N LYS A 36 12.32 -3.99 -8.56
CA LYS A 36 12.69 -5.23 -7.88
C LYS A 36 11.48 -6.12 -7.59
N MET A 37 10.44 -5.55 -6.97
CA MET A 37 9.26 -6.33 -6.60
C MET A 37 8.45 -6.72 -7.84
N GLY A 38 8.37 -5.85 -8.85
CA GLY A 38 7.70 -6.13 -10.12
C GLY A 38 8.39 -7.20 -10.98
N ALA A 39 9.67 -7.49 -10.72
CA ALA A 39 10.39 -8.58 -11.40
C ALA A 39 10.03 -9.99 -10.87
N TYR A 40 9.33 -10.10 -9.74
CA TYR A 40 8.89 -11.39 -9.23
C TYR A 40 7.70 -11.93 -10.03
N LYS A 41 7.72 -13.22 -10.34
CA LYS A 41 6.58 -13.90 -10.98
C LYS A 41 5.34 -13.89 -10.11
N ASN A 42 5.55 -14.02 -8.81
CA ASN A 42 4.50 -13.96 -7.79
C ASN A 42 5.09 -13.58 -6.44
N MET A 43 4.22 -13.11 -5.54
CA MET A 43 4.55 -12.76 -4.16
C MET A 43 3.46 -13.27 -3.22
N VAL A 44 3.88 -13.86 -2.10
CA VAL A 44 3.00 -14.19 -0.96
C VAL A 44 3.40 -13.27 0.18
N ILE A 45 2.47 -12.42 0.60
CA ILE A 45 2.69 -11.36 1.58
C ILE A 45 1.68 -11.53 2.73
N GLY A 46 2.19 -11.87 3.92
CA GLY A 46 1.41 -11.80 5.14
C GLY A 46 1.61 -10.43 5.80
N PHE A 47 0.56 -9.87 6.35
CA PHE A 47 0.61 -8.58 7.00
C PHE A 47 -0.27 -8.50 8.25
N ASN A 48 0.01 -7.53 9.09
CA ASN A 48 -0.88 -7.06 10.14
C ASN A 48 -1.36 -5.66 9.79
N SER A 49 -2.65 -5.39 9.91
CA SER A 49 -3.21 -4.05 9.82
C SER A 49 -3.66 -3.55 11.19
N SER A 50 -3.50 -2.27 11.44
CA SER A 50 -4.04 -1.60 12.62
C SER A 50 -4.68 -0.28 12.21
N LEU A 51 -5.79 0.05 12.86
CA LEU A 51 -6.48 1.32 12.72
C LEU A 51 -6.36 2.09 14.04
N VAL A 52 -5.96 3.36 13.95
CA VAL A 52 -5.99 4.30 15.07
C VAL A 52 -6.80 5.51 14.64
N ASN A 53 -7.82 5.86 15.41
CA ASN A 53 -8.55 7.11 15.26
C ASN A 53 -8.88 7.65 16.65
N LYS A 54 -8.07 8.57 17.14
CA LYS A 54 -8.21 9.15 18.48
C LYS A 54 -9.53 9.88 18.67
N ALA A 55 -10.03 10.54 17.62
CA ALA A 55 -11.31 11.26 17.68
C ALA A 55 -12.51 10.30 17.83
N ALA A 56 -12.39 9.10 17.26
CA ALA A 56 -13.39 8.03 17.39
C ALA A 56 -13.13 7.08 18.57
N GLY A 57 -12.10 7.32 19.40
CA GLY A 57 -11.76 6.46 20.53
C GLY A 57 -11.06 5.15 20.15
N ILE A 58 -10.70 4.95 18.89
CA ILE A 58 -10.01 3.75 18.39
C ILE A 58 -8.51 3.91 18.62
N THR A 59 -7.94 3.26 19.62
CA THR A 59 -6.52 3.49 19.98
C THR A 59 -5.71 2.21 20.23
N ASN A 60 -6.36 1.13 20.64
CA ASN A 60 -5.68 -0.08 21.13
C ASN A 60 -6.28 -1.38 20.59
N ASP A 61 -6.98 -1.35 19.48
CA ASP A 61 -7.54 -2.56 18.90
C ASP A 61 -6.42 -3.49 18.44
N PRO A 62 -6.57 -4.82 18.66
CA PRO A 62 -5.58 -5.78 18.21
C PRO A 62 -5.44 -5.72 16.69
N PRO A 63 -4.21 -5.87 16.15
CA PRO A 63 -4.02 -5.84 14.71
C PRO A 63 -4.71 -7.01 14.02
N ILE A 64 -5.34 -6.72 12.88
CA ILE A 64 -6.00 -7.70 12.04
C ILE A 64 -4.97 -8.30 11.09
N ARG A 65 -4.97 -9.62 10.99
CA ARG A 65 -4.08 -10.35 10.08
C ARG A 65 -4.71 -10.48 8.71
N GLY A 66 -3.87 -10.37 7.67
CA GLY A 66 -4.23 -10.69 6.31
C GLY A 66 -3.07 -11.37 5.60
N GLU A 67 -3.40 -12.07 4.51
CA GLU A 67 -2.43 -12.63 3.59
C GLU A 67 -2.89 -12.38 2.16
N ILE A 68 -1.97 -11.93 1.31
CA ILE A 68 -2.23 -11.76 -0.11
C ILE A 68 -1.22 -12.54 -0.92
N THR A 69 -1.71 -13.21 -1.97
CA THR A 69 -0.90 -13.78 -3.03
C THR A 69 -1.14 -12.98 -4.31
N LEU A 70 -0.06 -12.47 -4.90
CA LEU A 70 -0.05 -11.69 -6.13
C LEU A 70 0.63 -12.48 -7.24
N SER A 71 0.08 -12.46 -8.47
CA SER A 71 0.69 -13.04 -9.67
C SER A 71 0.29 -12.22 -10.91
N GLY A 72 1.20 -11.36 -11.38
CA GLY A 72 0.86 -10.32 -12.35
C GLY A 72 -0.24 -9.41 -11.82
N GLU A 73 -1.34 -9.28 -12.56
CA GLU A 73 -2.52 -8.51 -12.13
C GLU A 73 -3.48 -9.30 -11.23
N LYS A 74 -3.32 -10.63 -11.17
CA LYS A 74 -4.18 -11.49 -10.35
C LYS A 74 -3.81 -11.44 -8.89
N TYR A 75 -4.81 -11.57 -8.02
CA TYR A 75 -4.57 -11.75 -6.60
C TYR A 75 -5.61 -12.62 -5.91
N ASN A 76 -5.20 -13.18 -4.79
CA ASN A 76 -6.04 -13.80 -3.78
C ASN A 76 -5.68 -13.16 -2.44
N LEU A 77 -6.65 -12.52 -1.80
CA LEU A 77 -6.47 -11.78 -0.54
C LEU A 77 -7.47 -12.30 0.49
N ASP A 78 -6.95 -12.79 1.63
CA ASP A 78 -7.75 -13.09 2.82
C ASP A 78 -7.58 -11.94 3.81
N TYR A 79 -8.68 -11.21 4.10
CA TYR A 79 -8.66 -10.06 4.98
C TYR A 79 -10.06 -9.72 5.49
N LEU A 80 -10.18 -9.35 6.78
CA LEU A 80 -11.44 -8.94 7.42
C LEU A 80 -12.60 -9.96 7.25
N GLY A 81 -12.32 -11.25 7.37
CA GLY A 81 -13.34 -12.29 7.22
C GLY A 81 -13.78 -12.57 5.78
N ASN A 82 -13.19 -11.86 4.81
CA ASN A 82 -13.49 -12.04 3.40
C ASN A 82 -12.29 -12.62 2.64
N THR A 83 -12.59 -13.39 1.60
CA THR A 83 -11.62 -13.78 0.57
C THR A 83 -11.94 -13.03 -0.72
N PHE A 84 -10.98 -12.28 -1.22
CA PHE A 84 -11.05 -11.54 -2.49
C PHE A 84 -10.23 -12.28 -3.54
N ILE A 85 -10.85 -12.68 -4.63
CA ILE A 85 -10.19 -13.37 -5.75
C ILE A 85 -10.34 -12.49 -6.99
N PHE A 86 -9.23 -12.01 -7.53
CA PHE A 86 -9.21 -11.29 -8.80
C PHE A 86 -8.43 -12.10 -9.84
N ASP A 87 -9.08 -12.45 -10.94
CA ASP A 87 -8.51 -13.28 -12.01
C ASP A 87 -7.86 -12.46 -13.14
N GLY A 88 -7.81 -11.14 -12.99
CA GLY A 88 -7.37 -10.18 -14.01
C GLY A 88 -8.54 -9.53 -14.78
N LYS A 89 -9.80 -10.01 -14.56
CA LYS A 89 -11.01 -9.50 -15.22
C LYS A 89 -12.18 -9.34 -14.28
N LYS A 90 -12.38 -10.30 -13.38
CA LYS A 90 -13.50 -10.36 -12.43
C LYS A 90 -12.96 -10.40 -11.02
N LEU A 91 -13.63 -9.65 -10.14
CA LEU A 91 -13.46 -9.74 -8.71
C LEU A 91 -14.58 -10.60 -8.13
N VAL A 92 -14.19 -11.57 -7.31
CA VAL A 92 -15.09 -12.38 -6.48
C VAL A 92 -14.78 -12.08 -5.03
N VAL A 93 -15.80 -11.64 -4.29
CA VAL A 93 -15.73 -11.42 -2.85
C VAL A 93 -16.53 -12.51 -2.16
N ILE A 94 -15.89 -13.26 -1.28
CA ILE A 94 -16.48 -14.34 -0.53
C ILE A 94 -16.54 -13.94 0.93
N ASN A 95 -17.74 -13.66 1.45
CA ASN A 95 -17.98 -13.45 2.86
C ASN A 95 -18.27 -14.80 3.53
N GLN A 96 -17.36 -15.23 4.41
CA GLN A 96 -17.46 -16.56 5.04
C GLN A 96 -18.51 -16.58 6.15
N ASP A 97 -18.71 -15.48 6.85
CA ASP A 97 -19.63 -15.39 7.98
C ASP A 97 -21.09 -15.37 7.52
N GLU A 98 -21.37 -14.59 6.46
CA GLU A 98 -22.70 -14.47 5.87
C GLU A 98 -23.01 -15.53 4.82
N LYS A 99 -22.00 -16.30 4.40
CA LYS A 99 -22.08 -17.26 3.30
C LYS A 99 -22.59 -16.65 2.01
N GLU A 100 -22.04 -15.50 1.67
CA GLU A 100 -22.39 -14.75 0.47
C GLU A 100 -21.18 -14.65 -0.47
N VAL A 101 -21.43 -14.70 -1.76
CA VAL A 101 -20.44 -14.45 -2.80
C VAL A 101 -20.96 -13.42 -3.76
N THR A 102 -20.23 -12.33 -3.92
CA THR A 102 -20.50 -11.28 -4.90
C THR A 102 -19.50 -11.36 -6.03
N ILE A 103 -19.96 -11.29 -7.27
CA ILE A 103 -19.11 -11.35 -8.47
C ILE A 103 -19.29 -10.05 -9.27
N THR A 104 -18.21 -9.29 -9.45
CA THR A 104 -18.21 -8.05 -10.22
C THR A 104 -17.24 -8.12 -11.40
N ASN A 105 -17.56 -7.40 -12.48
CA ASN A 105 -16.61 -7.17 -13.57
C ASN A 105 -15.67 -6.03 -13.18
N GLY A 106 -14.37 -6.20 -13.44
CA GLY A 106 -13.36 -5.22 -13.05
C GLY A 106 -12.75 -5.53 -11.68
N ASN A 107 -11.83 -4.69 -11.28
CA ASN A 107 -11.20 -4.72 -9.96
C ASN A 107 -12.05 -3.90 -8.97
N ILE A 108 -11.68 -3.91 -7.69
CA ILE A 108 -12.28 -3.00 -6.70
C ILE A 108 -12.09 -1.57 -7.24
N GLU A 109 -13.13 -0.76 -7.28
CA GLU A 109 -13.05 0.63 -7.76
C GLU A 109 -12.35 1.54 -6.75
N GLU A 110 -11.68 2.60 -7.23
CA GLU A 110 -10.81 3.46 -6.40
C GLU A 110 -11.59 4.46 -5.53
N GLU A 111 -12.88 4.24 -5.32
CA GLU A 111 -13.77 5.22 -4.70
C GLU A 111 -13.44 5.55 -3.23
N ASP A 112 -12.67 4.71 -2.53
CA ASP A 112 -12.46 4.86 -1.08
C ASP A 112 -11.02 5.27 -0.68
N GLY A 113 -10.17 5.72 -1.60
CA GLY A 113 -8.78 6.09 -1.29
C GLY A 113 -7.92 4.93 -0.77
N PHE A 114 -8.41 3.70 -0.88
CA PHE A 114 -7.67 2.51 -0.48
C PHE A 114 -6.64 2.12 -1.55
N ILE A 115 -5.39 1.86 -1.13
CA ILE A 115 -4.35 1.39 -2.05
C ILE A 115 -4.55 -0.10 -2.31
N TYR A 116 -5.09 -0.42 -3.48
CA TYR A 116 -5.34 -1.81 -3.87
C TYR A 116 -4.06 -2.64 -4.01
N PRO A 117 -4.14 -3.94 -3.72
CA PRO A 117 -2.99 -4.82 -3.83
C PRO A 117 -2.31 -4.82 -5.19
N SER A 118 -3.08 -4.74 -6.28
CA SER A 118 -2.57 -4.66 -7.64
C SER A 118 -1.79 -3.36 -7.93
N LYS A 119 -2.11 -2.28 -7.23
CA LYS A 119 -1.45 -0.97 -7.37
C LYS A 119 -0.36 -0.69 -6.33
N LEU A 120 -0.14 -1.59 -5.37
CA LEU A 120 0.82 -1.38 -4.28
C LEU A 120 2.22 -0.94 -4.76
N LEU A 121 2.63 -1.36 -5.95
CA LEU A 121 3.94 -1.05 -6.52
C LEU A 121 3.95 0.15 -7.46
N THR A 122 2.78 0.72 -7.75
CA THR A 122 2.65 1.76 -8.79
C THR A 122 1.86 2.99 -8.34
N PHE A 123 1.05 2.90 -7.29
CA PHE A 123 0.13 3.96 -6.85
C PHE A 123 0.82 5.33 -6.67
N TYR A 124 2.09 5.33 -6.26
CA TYR A 124 2.85 6.54 -6.02
C TYR A 124 3.32 7.25 -7.28
N LYS A 125 3.25 6.60 -8.46
CA LYS A 125 3.78 7.16 -9.73
C LYS A 125 2.97 8.37 -10.19
N GLU A 126 1.70 8.41 -9.83
CA GLU A 126 0.76 9.48 -10.18
C GLU A 126 0.03 9.97 -8.93
N GLY A 127 -0.33 11.23 -8.90
CA GLY A 127 -1.17 11.81 -7.85
C GLY A 127 -0.45 12.15 -6.52
N TYR A 128 0.87 11.98 -6.41
CA TYR A 128 1.61 12.27 -5.17
C TYR A 128 2.88 13.08 -5.39
N ASN A 129 3.11 14.00 -4.45
CA ASN A 129 4.43 14.56 -4.18
C ASN A 129 5.11 13.67 -3.13
N TYR A 130 6.39 13.37 -3.31
CA TYR A 130 7.13 12.52 -2.38
C TYR A 130 8.44 13.14 -1.93
N THR A 131 8.81 12.85 -0.68
CA THR A 131 10.06 13.30 -0.07
C THR A 131 10.69 12.18 0.76
N MET A 132 12.02 12.16 0.77
CA MET A 132 12.76 11.24 1.62
C MET A 132 12.50 11.57 3.09
N GLY A 133 12.08 10.56 3.84
CA GLY A 133 11.89 10.61 5.30
C GLY A 133 13.11 10.13 6.07
N ALA A 134 12.93 9.83 7.35
CA ALA A 134 13.99 9.35 8.22
C ALA A 134 14.33 7.86 7.97
N LEU A 135 15.59 7.49 8.15
CA LEU A 135 16.01 6.11 8.35
C LEU A 135 15.83 5.75 9.83
N LYS A 136 15.07 4.71 10.13
CA LYS A 136 14.81 4.27 11.52
C LYS A 136 15.04 2.77 11.67
N ASN A 137 15.48 2.34 12.84
CA ASN A 137 15.45 0.93 13.19
C ASN A 137 14.03 0.55 13.67
N SER A 138 13.44 -0.49 13.08
CA SER A 138 12.15 -1.04 13.45
C SER A 138 12.26 -2.55 13.55
N ASN A 139 12.14 -3.08 14.76
CA ASN A 139 12.26 -4.52 15.04
C ASN A 139 13.53 -5.16 14.44
N GLY A 140 14.69 -4.48 14.60
CA GLY A 140 15.97 -4.95 14.09
C GLY A 140 16.20 -4.73 12.59
N ARG A 141 15.27 -4.07 11.88
CA ARG A 141 15.39 -3.70 10.47
C ARG A 141 15.69 -2.21 10.33
N ASN A 142 16.61 -1.87 9.47
CA ASN A 142 16.80 -0.48 9.05
C ASN A 142 15.76 -0.16 7.97
N VAL A 143 14.80 0.69 8.33
CA VAL A 143 13.67 1.07 7.47
C VAL A 143 13.83 2.51 7.03
N GLN A 144 13.97 2.72 5.72
CA GLN A 144 13.95 4.03 5.10
C GLN A 144 12.51 4.43 4.84
N TYR A 145 12.08 5.54 5.41
CA TYR A 145 10.74 6.07 5.18
C TYR A 145 10.71 7.03 3.99
N ILE A 146 9.61 7.00 3.25
CA ILE A 146 9.26 7.97 2.21
C ILE A 146 7.87 8.51 2.55
N ASN A 147 7.72 9.83 2.54
CA ASN A 147 6.44 10.48 2.73
C ASN A 147 5.87 10.86 1.37
N LEU A 148 4.61 10.53 1.15
CA LEU A 148 3.83 10.87 -0.03
C LEU A 148 2.67 11.75 0.41
N THR A 149 2.49 12.86 -0.28
CA THR A 149 1.39 13.81 -0.05
C THR A 149 0.57 13.88 -1.33
N PRO A 150 -0.74 13.61 -1.29
CA PRO A 150 -1.60 13.75 -2.46
C PRO A 150 -1.47 15.14 -3.08
N ILE A 151 -1.51 15.21 -4.42
CA ILE A 151 -1.55 16.48 -5.18
C ILE A 151 -2.96 17.05 -5.14
N ASP A 152 -3.97 16.17 -5.20
CA ASP A 152 -5.37 16.57 -5.05
C ASP A 152 -5.66 16.92 -3.59
N SER A 153 -6.02 18.17 -3.35
CA SER A 153 -6.38 18.67 -2.02
C SER A 153 -7.73 18.15 -1.51
N ASN A 154 -8.57 17.58 -2.38
CA ASN A 154 -9.86 16.99 -2.01
C ASN A 154 -9.75 15.49 -1.70
N SER A 155 -8.56 14.93 -1.75
CA SER A 155 -8.33 13.53 -1.39
C SER A 155 -8.70 13.25 0.07
N ASP A 156 -9.40 12.16 0.31
CA ASP A 156 -9.69 11.66 1.67
C ASP A 156 -8.42 11.21 2.40
N ILE A 157 -7.36 10.89 1.66
CA ILE A 157 -6.04 10.61 2.20
C ILE A 157 -5.21 11.90 2.20
N VAL A 158 -4.72 12.33 3.36
CA VAL A 158 -3.87 13.52 3.48
C VAL A 158 -2.38 13.18 3.46
N LYS A 159 -2.03 11.94 3.75
CA LYS A 159 -0.64 11.48 3.75
C LYS A 159 -0.53 9.97 3.62
N VAL A 160 0.45 9.51 2.88
CA VAL A 160 0.91 8.12 2.90
C VAL A 160 2.38 8.10 3.30
N GLN A 161 2.76 7.15 4.15
CA GLN A 161 4.15 6.90 4.50
C GLN A 161 4.52 5.46 4.15
N LEU A 162 5.52 5.29 3.29
CA LEU A 162 6.11 3.99 2.98
C LEU A 162 7.37 3.78 3.78
N GLY A 163 7.46 2.65 4.48
CA GLY A 163 8.68 2.15 5.09
C GLY A 163 9.28 1.05 4.23
N ILE A 164 10.49 1.25 3.76
CA ILE A 164 11.23 0.34 2.88
C ILE A 164 12.39 -0.25 3.67
N ASP A 165 12.47 -1.56 3.73
CA ASP A 165 13.63 -2.26 4.29
C ASP A 165 14.87 -1.90 3.46
N ALA A 166 15.83 -1.22 4.09
CA ALA A 166 17.01 -0.67 3.40
C ALA A 166 17.91 -1.76 2.79
N LYS A 167 17.90 -2.97 3.37
CA LYS A 167 18.71 -4.11 2.92
C LYS A 167 18.03 -4.85 1.77
N THR A 168 16.75 -5.19 1.95
CA THR A 168 16.03 -6.02 0.98
C THR A 168 15.37 -5.22 -0.14
N LYS A 169 15.17 -3.90 0.05
CA LYS A 169 14.42 -3.03 -0.86
C LYS A 169 12.97 -3.48 -1.08
N HIS A 170 12.41 -4.17 -0.10
CA HIS A 170 10.99 -4.50 -0.07
C HIS A 170 10.20 -3.49 0.76
N ILE A 171 8.95 -3.28 0.42
CA ILE A 171 8.03 -2.57 1.29
C ILE A 171 7.87 -3.38 2.57
N TYR A 172 8.10 -2.73 3.70
CA TYR A 172 7.96 -3.32 5.03
C TYR A 172 6.72 -2.77 5.76
N LYS A 173 6.43 -1.50 5.56
CA LYS A 173 5.32 -0.81 6.23
C LYS A 173 4.66 0.18 5.30
N LEU A 174 3.34 0.28 5.35
CA LEU A 174 2.56 1.33 4.71
C LEU A 174 1.64 1.93 5.76
N THR A 175 1.63 3.25 5.90
CA THR A 175 0.72 3.98 6.77
C THR A 175 -0.03 5.01 5.94
N GLN A 176 -1.36 4.98 5.99
CA GLN A 176 -2.26 5.97 5.39
C GLN A 176 -2.89 6.81 6.50
N ILE A 177 -2.95 8.11 6.29
CA ILE A 177 -3.58 9.07 7.20
C ILE A 177 -4.72 9.74 6.44
N GLY A 178 -5.94 9.55 6.93
CA GLY A 178 -7.13 10.15 6.38
C GLY A 178 -7.37 11.57 6.88
N SER A 179 -8.17 12.34 6.14
CA SER A 179 -8.60 13.69 6.50
C SER A 179 -9.41 13.73 7.81
N ASN A 180 -10.05 12.63 8.17
CA ASN A 180 -10.76 12.43 9.44
C ASN A 180 -9.83 12.04 10.62
N GLY A 181 -8.50 12.06 10.42
CA GLY A 181 -7.52 11.69 11.42
C GLY A 181 -7.35 10.19 11.66
N ALA A 182 -8.01 9.33 10.87
CA ALA A 182 -7.78 7.89 10.91
C ALA A 182 -6.39 7.55 10.36
N GLU A 183 -5.65 6.74 11.09
CA GLU A 183 -4.34 6.22 10.69
C GLU A 183 -4.45 4.71 10.51
N THR A 184 -4.40 4.24 9.27
CA THR A 184 -4.36 2.82 8.94
C THR A 184 -2.93 2.41 8.62
N THR A 185 -2.41 1.42 9.34
CA THR A 185 -1.05 0.92 9.16
C THR A 185 -1.05 -0.55 8.78
N PHE A 186 -0.38 -0.88 7.69
CA PHE A 186 -0.06 -2.24 7.28
C PHE A 186 1.42 -2.52 7.54
N THR A 187 1.71 -3.59 8.27
CA THR A 187 3.10 -4.04 8.54
C THR A 187 3.28 -5.44 8.00
N ILE A 188 4.25 -5.62 7.11
CA ILE A 188 4.56 -6.91 6.49
C ILE A 188 5.21 -7.85 7.52
N THR A 189 4.60 -9.00 7.73
CA THR A 189 5.05 -10.04 8.67
C THR A 189 5.71 -11.22 7.96
N LYS A 190 5.33 -11.47 6.70
CA LYS A 190 5.83 -12.56 5.88
C LYS A 190 6.01 -12.07 4.44
N PHE A 191 7.11 -12.41 3.82
CA PHE A 191 7.35 -12.16 2.40
C PHE A 191 8.01 -13.36 1.75
N LYS A 192 7.39 -13.90 0.70
CA LYS A 192 7.97 -14.95 -0.16
C LYS A 192 7.73 -14.56 -1.62
N SER A 193 8.72 -14.77 -2.48
CA SER A 193 8.61 -14.51 -3.92
C SER A 193 8.88 -15.76 -4.72
N ASN A 194 8.38 -15.80 -5.96
CA ASN A 194 8.64 -16.87 -6.94
C ASN A 194 8.31 -18.28 -6.41
N GLN A 195 7.21 -18.39 -5.67
CA GLN A 195 6.78 -19.68 -5.13
C GLN A 195 6.05 -20.49 -6.19
N PRO A 196 6.07 -21.85 -6.12
CA PRO A 196 5.18 -22.67 -6.92
C PRO A 196 3.73 -22.43 -6.48
N ILE A 197 2.93 -21.77 -7.32
CA ILE A 197 1.54 -21.41 -7.04
C ILE A 197 0.64 -22.04 -8.09
N SER A 198 -0.47 -22.65 -7.66
CA SER A 198 -1.49 -23.15 -8.58
C SER A 198 -2.34 -22.00 -9.12
N GLU A 199 -2.60 -21.98 -10.42
CA GLU A 199 -3.52 -21.03 -11.06
C GLU A 199 -4.96 -21.11 -10.48
N LYS A 200 -5.32 -22.26 -9.91
CA LYS A 200 -6.61 -22.44 -9.22
C LYS A 200 -6.81 -21.47 -8.04
N LEU A 201 -5.71 -20.95 -7.48
CA LEU A 201 -5.79 -19.96 -6.40
C LEU A 201 -6.50 -18.68 -6.82
N PHE A 202 -6.43 -18.33 -8.11
CA PHE A 202 -7.02 -17.14 -8.70
C PHE A 202 -8.33 -17.44 -9.46
N SER A 203 -8.96 -18.59 -9.18
CA SER A 203 -10.21 -18.99 -9.82
C SER A 203 -11.28 -19.30 -8.79
N PHE A 204 -12.52 -18.89 -9.10
CA PHE A 204 -13.67 -19.16 -8.26
C PHE A 204 -14.38 -20.46 -8.69
N ASP A 205 -14.58 -21.39 -7.76
CA ASP A 205 -15.34 -22.62 -7.97
C ASP A 205 -16.80 -22.45 -7.48
N ARG A 206 -17.67 -21.99 -8.39
CA ARG A 206 -19.11 -21.79 -8.10
C ARG A 206 -19.75 -23.06 -7.55
N THR A 207 -19.42 -24.23 -8.13
CA THR A 207 -20.01 -25.52 -7.72
C THR A 207 -19.69 -25.86 -6.27
N LYS A 208 -18.44 -25.63 -5.85
CA LYS A 208 -18.00 -25.82 -4.46
C LYS A 208 -18.82 -24.98 -3.50
N TYR A 209 -18.93 -23.67 -3.75
CA TYR A 209 -19.61 -22.75 -2.84
C TYR A 209 -21.13 -22.95 -2.84
N THR A 210 -21.76 -23.26 -3.99
CA THR A 210 -23.18 -23.63 -4.03
C THR A 210 -23.48 -24.85 -3.17
N LYS A 211 -22.63 -25.89 -3.24
CA LYS A 211 -22.79 -27.11 -2.40
C LYS A 211 -22.61 -26.82 -0.91
N GLN A 212 -21.85 -25.77 -0.55
CA GLN A 212 -21.65 -25.34 0.84
C GLN A 212 -22.75 -24.41 1.35
N GLY A 213 -23.77 -24.12 0.53
CA GLY A 213 -24.92 -23.29 0.89
C GLY A 213 -24.66 -21.79 0.83
N TYR A 214 -23.68 -21.34 0.00
CA TYR A 214 -23.46 -19.92 -0.25
C TYR A 214 -24.49 -19.37 -1.22
N TYR A 215 -25.02 -18.19 -0.93
CA TYR A 215 -25.74 -17.38 -1.89
C TYR A 215 -24.71 -16.73 -2.85
N ILE A 216 -24.98 -16.77 -4.16
CA ILE A 216 -24.05 -16.29 -5.17
C ILE A 216 -24.77 -15.33 -6.10
N ASP A 217 -24.45 -14.04 -5.93
CA ASP A 217 -24.97 -12.96 -6.76
C ASP A 217 -24.14 -12.76 -8.05
#